data_e680cd99ca8639b8b1aea5ce15edbfd0
#
_entry.id   e680cd99ca8639b8b1aea5ce15edbfd0
#
_cell.length_a   1.000
_cell.length_b   1.000
_cell.length_c   1.000
_cell.angle_alpha   90.00
_cell.angle_beta   90.00
_cell.angle_gamma   90.00
#
_symmetry.space_group_name_H-M   'P 1'
#
loop_
_entity.id
_entity.type
_entity.pdbx_description
1 polymer ?
#
loop_
_entity_poly.entity_id
_entity_poly.type
_entity_poly.pdbx_seq_one_letter_code
_entity_poly.pdbx_strand_id
1 'polypeptide(L)'
;MCIRDRLKRDYVKYVRDKAKSKYKKGSSCRICGATEQLDFHHFYSLTPLLNKWLKDNNHNPEYIQALREDFIEEHHAELYDHTVTLCHKHHLKLHSIYGKDPALTTAKKQMRWVEIQREKHGLV
;
A
#
# COMPACT_ATOMS: atom_id res chain seq x y z
N MET A 1 21.29 11.56 19.32
CA MET A 1 19.92 11.14 18.99
C MET A 1 19.66 9.76 19.56
N CYS A 2 18.56 9.60 20.30
CA CYS A 2 18.22 8.33 20.91
C CYS A 2 17.60 7.37 19.89
N ILE A 3 17.87 6.07 20.03
CA ILE A 3 17.30 5.03 19.17
C ILE A 3 15.77 5.05 19.25
N ARG A 4 15.21 5.33 20.41
CA ARG A 4 13.75 5.42 20.62
C ARG A 4 13.11 6.49 19.72
N ASP A 5 13.74 7.67 19.63
CA ASP A 5 13.25 8.76 18.79
C ASP A 5 13.30 8.36 17.32
N ARG A 6 14.34 7.65 16.93
CA ARG A 6 14.51 7.17 15.57
C ARG A 6 13.41 6.18 15.20
N LEU A 7 13.12 5.20 16.06
CA LEU A 7 12.05 4.22 15.83
C LEU A 7 10.68 4.90 15.80
N LYS A 8 10.49 5.89 16.67
CA LYS A 8 9.22 6.63 16.74
C LYS A 8 8.92 7.35 15.43
N ARG A 9 9.95 7.89 14.76
CA ARG A 9 9.77 8.57 13.47
C ARG A 9 9.71 7.61 12.30
N ASP A 10 10.46 6.51 12.37
CA ASP A 10 10.63 5.57 11.26
C ASP A 10 9.80 4.29 11.42
N TYR A 11 8.82 4.26 12.31
CA TYR A 11 8.03 3.04 12.57
C TYR A 11 7.27 2.58 11.32
N VAL A 12 6.82 3.50 10.48
CA VAL A 12 6.12 3.16 9.23
C VAL A 12 7.07 2.43 8.28
N LYS A 13 8.28 2.95 8.11
CA LYS A 13 9.29 2.32 7.25
C LYS A 13 9.65 0.94 7.77
N TYR A 14 9.78 0.76 9.07
CA TYR A 14 10.11 -0.51 9.69
C TYR A 14 9.07 -1.60 9.34
N VAL A 15 7.79 -1.24 9.42
CA VAL A 15 6.70 -2.16 9.05
C VAL A 15 6.67 -2.39 7.55
N ARG A 16 6.81 -1.31 6.76
CA ARG A 16 6.76 -1.38 5.30
C ARG A 16 7.85 -2.29 4.74
N ASP A 17 9.08 -2.19 5.25
CA ASP A 17 10.19 -2.99 4.76
C ASP A 17 9.95 -4.48 4.97
N LYS A 18 9.35 -4.86 6.10
CA LYS A 18 9.01 -6.25 6.37
C LYS A 18 7.86 -6.72 5.46
N ALA A 19 6.79 -5.95 5.36
CA ALA A 19 5.66 -6.28 4.51
C ALA A 19 6.09 -6.41 3.05
N LYS A 20 6.93 -5.48 2.59
CA LYS A 20 7.45 -5.43 1.22
C LYS A 20 8.20 -6.69 0.82
N SER A 21 8.85 -7.36 1.75
CA SER A 21 9.62 -8.57 1.47
C SER A 21 8.77 -9.71 0.91
N LYS A 22 7.45 -9.66 1.10
CA LYS A 22 6.52 -10.70 0.63
C LYS A 22 5.62 -10.23 -0.52
N TYR A 23 5.86 -9.04 -1.07
CA TYR A 23 5.06 -8.55 -2.19
C TYR A 23 5.38 -9.32 -3.47
N LYS A 24 4.33 -9.67 -4.21
CA LYS A 24 4.45 -10.36 -5.49
C LYS A 24 3.87 -9.48 -6.57
N LYS A 25 4.73 -8.81 -7.34
CA LYS A 25 4.29 -8.05 -8.50
C LYS A 25 3.87 -8.99 -9.61
N GLY A 26 2.80 -8.61 -10.32
CA GLY A 26 2.42 -9.30 -11.54
C GLY A 26 3.42 -9.03 -12.66
N SER A 27 3.25 -9.72 -13.78
CA SER A 27 4.15 -9.63 -14.92
C SER A 27 3.78 -8.51 -15.91
N SER A 28 2.64 -7.85 -15.70
CA SER A 28 2.16 -6.79 -16.60
C SER A 28 1.27 -5.81 -15.87
N CYS A 29 1.17 -4.59 -16.43
CA CYS A 29 0.26 -3.57 -15.92
C CYS A 29 -1.19 -4.00 -16.11
N ARG A 30 -1.97 -3.92 -15.05
CA ARG A 30 -3.40 -4.26 -15.10
C ARG A 30 -4.19 -3.39 -16.06
N ILE A 31 -3.75 -2.13 -16.27
CA ILE A 31 -4.48 -1.19 -17.12
C ILE A 31 -4.12 -1.34 -18.60
N CYS A 32 -2.84 -1.33 -18.93
CA CYS A 32 -2.39 -1.28 -20.33
C CYS A 32 -1.59 -2.49 -20.80
N GLY A 33 -1.29 -3.43 -19.91
CA GLY A 33 -0.53 -4.62 -20.29
C GLY A 33 0.97 -4.42 -20.44
N ALA A 34 1.50 -3.23 -20.14
CA ALA A 34 2.94 -2.98 -20.21
C ALA A 34 3.70 -3.96 -19.31
N THR A 35 4.88 -4.40 -19.78
CA THR A 35 5.68 -5.39 -19.06
C THR A 35 6.92 -4.80 -18.39
N GLU A 36 7.15 -3.51 -18.57
CA GLU A 36 8.32 -2.82 -18.01
C GLU A 36 7.92 -1.73 -17.03
N GLN A 37 8.83 -1.38 -16.12
CA GLN A 37 8.63 -0.33 -15.13
C GLN A 37 7.33 -0.55 -14.34
N LEU A 38 7.20 -1.74 -13.76
CA LEU A 38 6.02 -2.12 -12.99
C LEU A 38 6.17 -1.76 -11.53
N ASP A 39 5.09 -1.20 -10.97
CA ASP A 39 5.01 -0.84 -9.55
C ASP A 39 3.91 -1.67 -8.87
N PHE A 40 4.10 -1.93 -7.58
CA PHE A 40 3.12 -2.63 -6.74
C PHE A 40 2.29 -1.58 -6.00
N HIS A 41 0.99 -1.55 -6.24
CA HIS A 41 0.10 -0.57 -5.62
C HIS A 41 -0.84 -1.21 -4.61
N HIS A 42 -0.93 -0.62 -3.42
CA HIS A 42 -1.90 -0.97 -2.39
C HIS A 42 -3.09 -0.05 -2.49
N PHE A 43 -4.30 -0.60 -2.63
CA PHE A 43 -5.52 0.21 -2.56
C PHE A 43 -5.75 0.73 -1.15
N TYR A 44 -5.36 -0.05 -0.14
CA TYR A 44 -5.35 0.39 1.26
C TYR A 44 -3.92 0.77 1.62
N SER A 45 -3.63 2.06 1.61
CA SER A 45 -2.26 2.55 1.85
C SER A 45 -1.77 2.15 3.25
N LEU A 46 -0.53 1.69 3.31
CA LEU A 46 0.04 1.15 4.56
C LEU A 46 0.09 2.20 5.67
N THR A 47 0.51 3.43 5.37
CA THR A 47 0.66 4.47 6.38
C THR A 47 -0.66 4.79 7.10
N PRO A 48 -1.76 5.15 6.41
CA PRO A 48 -3.02 5.39 7.10
C PRO A 48 -3.58 4.12 7.76
N LEU A 49 -3.36 2.95 7.17
CA LEU A 49 -3.81 1.69 7.73
C LEU A 49 -3.11 1.41 9.08
N LEU A 50 -1.80 1.56 9.10
CA LEU A 50 -1.01 1.35 10.31
C LEU A 50 -1.37 2.36 11.40
N ASN A 51 -1.48 3.64 11.04
CA ASN A 51 -1.81 4.68 12.01
C ASN A 51 -3.20 4.46 12.61
N LYS A 52 -4.17 4.04 11.81
CA LYS A 52 -5.51 3.72 12.30
C LYS A 52 -5.48 2.54 13.27
N TRP A 53 -4.75 1.48 12.92
CA TRP A 53 -4.64 0.30 13.77
C TRP A 53 -4.00 0.63 15.11
N LEU A 54 -2.92 1.40 15.11
CA LEU A 54 -2.25 1.82 16.34
C LEU A 54 -3.19 2.64 17.23
N LYS A 55 -3.91 3.57 16.63
CA LYS A 55 -4.85 4.43 17.35
C LYS A 55 -6.03 3.63 17.92
N ASP A 56 -6.64 2.79 17.10
CA ASP A 56 -7.84 2.04 17.50
C ASP A 56 -7.55 1.05 18.63
N ASN A 57 -6.32 0.56 18.72
CA ASN A 57 -5.90 -0.42 19.74
C ASN A 57 -5.07 0.21 20.86
N ASN A 58 -4.94 1.53 20.87
CA ASN A 58 -4.13 2.25 21.86
C ASN A 58 -2.68 1.76 21.93
N HIS A 59 -2.12 1.38 20.80
CA HIS A 59 -0.73 0.95 20.71
C HIS A 59 0.19 2.16 20.56
N ASN A 60 1.30 2.14 21.29
CA ASN A 60 2.33 3.17 21.17
C ASN A 60 3.32 2.77 20.09
N PRO A 61 3.59 3.64 19.09
CA PRO A 61 4.57 3.35 18.03
C PRO A 61 5.97 2.98 18.55
N GLU A 62 6.30 3.34 19.79
CA GLU A 62 7.57 2.94 20.41
C GLU A 62 7.71 1.41 20.50
N TYR A 63 6.60 0.68 20.54
CA TYR A 63 6.61 -0.78 20.64
C TYR A 63 6.46 -1.47 19.28
N ILE A 64 6.74 -0.75 18.19
CA ILE A 64 6.52 -1.29 16.84
C ILE A 64 7.31 -2.58 16.57
N GLN A 65 8.44 -2.79 17.23
CA GLN A 65 9.21 -4.02 17.05
C GLN A 65 8.43 -5.25 17.50
N ALA A 66 7.62 -5.10 18.55
CA ALA A 66 6.78 -6.20 19.03
C ALA A 66 5.44 -6.28 18.31
N LEU A 67 5.00 -5.18 17.68
CA LEU A 67 3.68 -5.08 17.07
C LEU A 67 3.66 -5.38 15.57
N ARG A 68 4.81 -5.33 14.91
CA ARG A 68 4.91 -5.43 13.45
C ARG A 68 4.27 -6.68 12.88
N GLU A 69 4.59 -7.83 13.43
CA GLU A 69 4.08 -9.10 12.91
C GLU A 69 2.56 -9.21 13.09
N ASP A 70 2.05 -8.75 14.21
CA ASP A 70 0.61 -8.75 14.49
C ASP A 70 -0.14 -7.87 13.49
N PHE A 71 0.39 -6.67 13.22
CA PHE A 71 -0.20 -5.76 12.24
C PHE A 71 -0.26 -6.41 10.86
N ILE A 72 0.85 -6.98 10.40
CA ILE A 72 0.95 -7.59 9.07
C ILE A 72 -0.02 -8.77 8.96
N GLU A 73 -0.11 -9.60 9.97
CA GLU A 73 -0.99 -10.75 9.98
C GLU A 73 -2.46 -10.33 9.97
N GLU A 74 -2.84 -9.38 10.82
CA GLU A 74 -4.22 -8.89 10.90
C GLU A 74 -4.68 -8.19 9.61
N HIS A 75 -3.75 -7.59 8.87
CA HIS A 75 -4.05 -6.84 7.65
C HIS A 75 -3.55 -7.52 6.38
N HIS A 76 -3.43 -8.85 6.42
CA HIS A 76 -2.93 -9.63 5.30
C HIS A 76 -3.71 -9.33 4.00
N ALA A 77 -5.04 -9.28 4.08
CA ALA A 77 -5.86 -9.00 2.90
C ALA A 77 -5.57 -7.63 2.31
N GLU A 78 -5.53 -6.58 3.15
CA GLU A 78 -5.28 -5.21 2.68
C GLU A 78 -3.87 -5.05 2.13
N LEU A 79 -2.90 -5.76 2.71
CA LEU A 79 -1.49 -5.63 2.31
C LEU A 79 -1.13 -6.48 1.10
N TYR A 80 -1.77 -7.62 0.91
CA TYR A 80 -1.37 -8.58 -0.13
C TYR A 80 -2.45 -8.91 -1.15
N ASP A 81 -3.72 -8.94 -0.75
CA ASP A 81 -4.82 -9.32 -1.65
C ASP A 81 -5.43 -8.12 -2.37
N HIS A 82 -5.65 -7.01 -1.66
CA HIS A 82 -6.23 -5.79 -2.25
C HIS A 82 -5.11 -4.91 -2.82
N THR A 83 -4.47 -5.42 -3.85
CA THR A 83 -3.30 -4.80 -4.48
C THR A 83 -3.40 -4.96 -6.00
N VAL A 84 -2.60 -4.20 -6.72
CA VAL A 84 -2.57 -4.27 -8.17
C VAL A 84 -1.17 -3.91 -8.68
N THR A 85 -0.79 -4.50 -9.81
CA THR A 85 0.44 -4.15 -10.51
C THR A 85 0.10 -3.13 -11.59
N LEU A 86 0.76 -1.98 -11.57
CA LEU A 86 0.58 -0.92 -12.55
C LEU A 86 1.93 -0.50 -13.10
N CYS A 87 1.96 -0.08 -14.37
CA CYS A 87 3.18 0.53 -14.88
C CYS A 87 3.37 1.89 -14.18
N HIS A 88 4.60 2.36 -14.13
CA HIS A 88 4.93 3.59 -13.42
C HIS A 88 4.05 4.77 -13.86
N LYS A 89 3.80 4.90 -15.15
CA LYS A 89 2.95 5.96 -15.70
C LYS A 89 1.54 5.96 -15.09
N HIS A 90 0.88 4.81 -15.08
CA HIS A 90 -0.48 4.70 -14.54
C HIS A 90 -0.51 4.79 -13.02
N HIS A 91 0.54 4.30 -12.36
CA HIS A 91 0.68 4.43 -10.91
C HIS A 91 0.78 5.90 -10.50
N LEU A 92 1.60 6.68 -11.20
CA LEU A 92 1.70 8.12 -10.97
C LEU A 92 0.37 8.83 -11.22
N LYS A 93 -0.34 8.43 -12.27
CA LYS A 93 -1.64 9.02 -12.58
C LYS A 93 -2.66 8.76 -11.47
N LEU A 94 -2.69 7.54 -10.95
CA LEU A 94 -3.56 7.20 -9.82
C LEU A 94 -3.25 8.08 -8.61
N HIS A 95 -1.98 8.23 -8.26
CA HIS A 95 -1.58 9.07 -7.13
C HIS A 95 -1.83 10.55 -7.38
N SER A 96 -1.86 11.01 -8.62
CA SER A 96 -2.22 12.40 -8.92
C SER A 96 -3.69 12.68 -8.63
N ILE A 97 -4.53 11.66 -8.69
CA ILE A 97 -5.96 11.77 -8.40
C ILE A 97 -6.24 11.61 -6.91
N TYR A 98 -5.64 10.62 -6.27
CA TYR A 98 -5.96 10.23 -4.88
C TYR A 98 -4.93 10.65 -3.85
N GLY A 99 -3.81 11.24 -4.26
CA GLY A 99 -2.76 11.70 -3.35
C GLY A 99 -1.65 10.69 -3.13
N LYS A 100 -0.61 11.11 -2.40
CA LYS A 100 0.57 10.27 -2.11
C LYS A 100 0.22 9.08 -1.22
N ASP A 101 -0.55 9.33 -0.16
CA ASP A 101 -1.07 8.30 0.74
C ASP A 101 -2.59 8.36 0.70
N PRO A 102 -3.22 7.72 -0.29
CA PRO A 102 -4.68 7.81 -0.44
C PRO A 102 -5.42 7.39 0.83
N ALA A 103 -6.49 8.11 1.15
CA ALA A 103 -7.32 7.78 2.30
C ALA A 103 -7.92 6.38 2.14
N LEU A 104 -8.04 5.66 3.26
CA LEU A 104 -8.58 4.29 3.25
C LEU A 104 -9.99 4.24 2.66
N THR A 105 -10.77 5.30 2.83
CA THR A 105 -12.13 5.40 2.30
C THR A 105 -12.20 5.44 0.78
N THR A 106 -11.07 5.70 0.11
CA THR A 106 -11.02 5.77 -1.36
C THR A 106 -10.62 4.45 -2.02
N ALA A 107 -10.33 3.40 -1.24
CA ALA A 107 -9.83 2.15 -1.79
C ALA A 107 -10.72 1.58 -2.89
N LYS A 108 -12.03 1.51 -2.67
CA LYS A 108 -12.97 0.99 -3.67
C LYS A 108 -13.05 1.87 -4.90
N LYS A 109 -12.95 3.18 -4.74
CA LYS A 109 -12.92 4.14 -5.86
C LYS A 109 -11.66 3.93 -6.70
N GLN A 110 -10.52 3.69 -6.07
CA GLN A 110 -9.28 3.38 -6.76
C GLN A 110 -9.39 2.09 -7.58
N MET A 111 -9.95 1.04 -6.99
CA MET A 111 -10.19 -0.23 -7.68
C MET A 111 -11.04 -0.04 -8.93
N ARG A 112 -12.13 0.72 -8.79
CA ARG A 112 -13.02 1.02 -9.91
C ARG A 112 -12.31 1.84 -10.98
N TRP A 113 -11.52 2.83 -10.59
CA TRP A 113 -10.75 3.64 -11.53
C TRP A 113 -9.83 2.77 -12.38
N VAL A 114 -9.13 1.83 -11.75
CA VAL A 114 -8.24 0.90 -12.45
C VAL A 114 -9.01 0.08 -13.48
N GLU A 115 -10.16 -0.47 -13.10
CA GLU A 115 -10.97 -1.28 -14.02
C GLU A 115 -11.55 -0.46 -15.17
N ILE A 116 -11.98 0.79 -14.92
CA ILE A 116 -12.45 1.68 -15.98
C ILE A 116 -11.31 1.99 -16.96
N GLN A 117 -10.11 2.27 -16.46
CA GLN A 117 -8.95 2.50 -17.33
C GLN A 117 -8.59 1.26 -18.13
N ARG A 118 -8.68 0.08 -17.52
CA ARG A 118 -8.45 -1.18 -18.21
C ARG A 118 -9.42 -1.37 -19.38
N GLU A 119 -10.70 -1.07 -19.17
CA GLU A 119 -11.70 -1.12 -20.24
C GLU A 119 -11.36 -0.16 -21.38
N LYS A 120 -10.91 1.05 -21.03
CA LYS A 120 -10.51 2.05 -22.05
C LYS A 120 -9.33 1.59 -22.88
N HIS A 121 -8.48 0.72 -22.34
CA HIS A 121 -7.34 0.15 -23.07
C HIS A 121 -7.70 -1.17 -23.77
N GLY A 122 -8.96 -1.59 -23.70
CA GLY A 122 -9.44 -2.78 -24.40
C GLY A 122 -8.96 -4.11 -23.83
N LEU A 123 -8.59 -4.16 -22.55
CA LEU A 123 -8.09 -5.37 -21.91
C LEU A 123 -9.16 -6.14 -21.12
N VAL A 124 -10.41 -5.79 -21.28
CA VAL A 124 -11.50 -6.47 -20.59
C VAL A 124 -11.82 -7.80 -21.23
#